data_1e5a4c2a8ae55289dbc0356a46ae1d56
#
_entry.id   1e5a4c2a8ae55289dbc0356a46ae1d56
#
_cell.length_a   1.000
_cell.length_b   1.000
_cell.length_c   1.000
_cell.angle_alpha   90.00
_cell.angle_beta   90.00
_cell.angle_gamma   90.00
#
_symmetry.space_group_name_H-M   'P 1'
#
loop_
_entity.id
_entity.type
_entity.pdbx_description
1 polymer ?
#
loop_
_entity_poly.entity_id
_entity_poly.type
_entity_poly.pdbx_seq_one_letter_code
_entity_poly.pdbx_strand_id
1 'polypeptide(L)'
;MGALHPVGLVADRIAWEERLLIKAAPAFGLRIDWVNDEALSLGHPDAPAIKGYDTLLVRSRSYTRGGLIATLAKAAGVPTLNTARAIHACENKAALRALLQTAGVPVPDHRLVLSRKDFEKALADLPLPLVLKPVFGGMGKRVTLIRHADTAHSVYDYVEDLAHAFEQASLVEPYLGGSSVRCLVVGRELIGAAEFESGGSDWRNNAALGNKNRAIAHDPDVVKIVDGVVDVLGPGIYGVDLFATPDGYVVNEVNHAPGFRAVASATGADIPSAIGRYVQELLA
;
A
#
# COMPACT_ATOMS: atom_id res chain seq x y z
N MET A 1 27.33 11.61 -23.49
CA MET A 1 26.21 11.16 -22.66
C MET A 1 26.81 10.21 -21.64
N GLY A 2 26.62 10.49 -20.33
CA GLY A 2 27.05 9.55 -19.27
C GLY A 2 26.34 8.21 -19.40
N ALA A 3 26.89 7.15 -18.80
CA ALA A 3 26.21 5.86 -18.72
C ALA A 3 24.91 6.02 -17.92
N LEU A 4 23.85 5.36 -18.36
CA LEU A 4 22.57 5.36 -17.62
C LEU A 4 22.68 4.42 -16.42
N HIS A 5 22.10 4.82 -15.28
CA HIS A 5 21.99 3.96 -14.10
C HIS A 5 21.02 2.80 -14.35
N PRO A 6 21.45 1.55 -14.24
CA PRO A 6 20.58 0.40 -14.40
C PRO A 6 19.66 0.23 -13.18
N VAL A 7 18.36 0.24 -13.41
CA VAL A 7 17.32 0.05 -12.39
C VAL A 7 16.47 -1.18 -12.75
N GLY A 8 16.39 -2.16 -11.86
CA GLY A 8 15.53 -3.32 -12.04
C GLY A 8 14.09 -3.01 -11.58
N LEU A 9 13.14 -3.01 -12.50
CA LEU A 9 11.71 -2.89 -12.16
C LEU A 9 11.11 -4.27 -11.89
N VAL A 10 10.95 -4.61 -10.62
CA VAL A 10 10.44 -5.90 -10.17
C VAL A 10 8.91 -5.88 -10.15
N ALA A 11 8.28 -6.63 -11.05
CA ALA A 11 6.83 -6.69 -11.18
C ALA A 11 6.39 -7.99 -11.87
N ASP A 12 5.16 -8.46 -11.55
CA ASP A 12 4.54 -9.62 -12.20
C ASP A 12 4.22 -9.34 -13.68
N ARG A 13 3.97 -8.09 -14.02
CA ARG A 13 3.65 -7.65 -15.39
C ARG A 13 3.92 -6.17 -15.60
N ILE A 14 4.06 -5.77 -16.86
CA ILE A 14 4.15 -4.37 -17.26
C ILE A 14 2.73 -3.83 -17.50
N ALA A 15 2.17 -3.14 -16.50
CA ALA A 15 0.88 -2.47 -16.59
C ALA A 15 1.04 -1.00 -17.07
N TRP A 16 0.03 -0.18 -16.86
CA TRP A 16 0.03 1.22 -17.30
C TRP A 16 1.08 2.05 -16.57
N GLU A 17 1.18 1.88 -15.25
CA GLU A 17 2.13 2.58 -14.40
C GLU A 17 3.58 2.23 -14.77
N GLU A 18 3.88 0.94 -14.88
CA GLU A 18 5.22 0.45 -15.22
C GLU A 18 5.68 0.96 -16.59
N ARG A 19 4.78 0.98 -17.60
CA ARG A 19 5.10 1.55 -18.93
C ARG A 19 5.48 3.02 -18.85
N LEU A 20 4.78 3.81 -18.05
CA LEU A 20 5.09 5.24 -17.88
C LEU A 20 6.43 5.46 -17.19
N LEU A 21 6.74 4.66 -16.16
CA LEU A 21 8.04 4.72 -15.48
C LEU A 21 9.19 4.39 -16.42
N ILE A 22 9.08 3.30 -17.20
CA ILE A 22 10.08 2.92 -18.20
C ILE A 22 10.26 4.03 -19.24
N LYS A 23 9.17 4.64 -19.72
CA LYS A 23 9.20 5.72 -20.70
C LYS A 23 9.86 7.00 -20.17
N ALA A 24 9.62 7.36 -18.91
CA ALA A 24 10.15 8.58 -18.31
C ALA A 24 11.63 8.45 -17.89
N ALA A 25 12.09 7.26 -17.54
CA ALA A 25 13.41 6.99 -16.95
C ALA A 25 14.62 7.63 -17.67
N PRO A 26 14.73 7.61 -19.02
CA PRO A 26 15.89 8.17 -19.70
C PRO A 26 16.10 9.66 -19.46
N ALA A 27 15.03 10.44 -19.21
CA ALA A 27 15.12 11.86 -18.90
C ALA A 27 15.83 12.16 -17.56
N PHE A 28 15.97 11.14 -16.71
CA PHE A 28 16.61 11.21 -15.40
C PHE A 28 17.91 10.41 -15.33
N GLY A 29 18.51 10.07 -16.49
CA GLY A 29 19.74 9.28 -16.52
C GLY A 29 19.57 7.83 -16.08
N LEU A 30 18.35 7.28 -16.13
CA LEU A 30 18.01 5.93 -15.70
C LEU A 30 17.74 5.01 -16.90
N ARG A 31 18.13 3.73 -16.80
CA ARG A 31 17.68 2.65 -17.66
C ARG A 31 16.87 1.68 -16.81
N ILE A 32 15.58 1.58 -17.06
CA ILE A 32 14.71 0.64 -16.34
C ILE A 32 14.54 -0.63 -17.16
N ASP A 33 14.99 -1.75 -16.61
CA ASP A 33 14.81 -3.10 -17.15
C ASP A 33 13.74 -3.84 -16.32
N TRP A 34 12.78 -4.48 -16.99
CA TRP A 34 11.79 -5.29 -16.31
C TRP A 34 12.37 -6.59 -15.79
N VAL A 35 12.15 -6.83 -14.51
CA VAL A 35 12.50 -8.07 -13.80
C VAL A 35 11.20 -8.75 -13.39
N ASN A 36 10.85 -9.85 -14.08
CA ASN A 36 9.63 -10.60 -13.75
C ASN A 36 9.80 -11.30 -12.40
N ASP A 37 8.96 -10.92 -11.42
CA ASP A 37 9.02 -11.45 -10.05
C ASP A 37 8.57 -12.91 -9.93
N GLU A 38 7.85 -13.45 -10.93
CA GLU A 38 7.44 -14.85 -10.99
C GLU A 38 8.51 -15.78 -11.57
N ALA A 39 9.44 -15.22 -12.36
CA ALA A 39 10.52 -15.95 -13.00
C ALA A 39 11.90 -15.74 -12.30
N LEU A 40 11.92 -14.92 -11.25
CA LEU A 40 13.16 -14.56 -10.57
C LEU A 40 13.62 -15.67 -9.63
N SER A 41 14.78 -16.25 -9.94
CA SER A 41 15.46 -17.20 -9.05
C SER A 41 16.54 -16.48 -8.25
N LEU A 42 16.35 -16.38 -6.94
CA LEU A 42 17.30 -15.77 -6.01
C LEU A 42 17.88 -16.85 -5.11
N GLY A 43 19.15 -17.22 -5.36
CA GLY A 43 19.94 -18.10 -4.50
C GLY A 43 20.93 -17.30 -3.67
N HIS A 44 21.15 -17.68 -2.42
CA HIS A 44 22.20 -17.08 -1.59
C HIS A 44 23.55 -17.78 -1.86
N PRO A 45 24.71 -17.07 -1.86
CA PRO A 45 24.92 -15.62 -1.70
C PRO A 45 24.89 -14.85 -3.03
N ASP A 46 24.81 -15.56 -4.15
CA ASP A 46 24.86 -14.96 -5.48
C ASP A 46 23.45 -14.81 -6.05
N ALA A 47 23.03 -13.57 -6.24
CA ALA A 47 21.79 -13.24 -6.91
C ALA A 47 22.12 -12.61 -8.29
N PRO A 48 22.70 -13.38 -9.27
CA PRO A 48 23.20 -12.84 -10.52
C PRO A 48 22.11 -12.12 -11.31
N ALA A 49 20.85 -12.52 -11.12
CA ALA A 49 19.71 -11.90 -11.77
C ALA A 49 19.46 -10.43 -11.36
N ILE A 50 20.02 -9.98 -10.23
CA ILE A 50 19.80 -8.61 -9.71
C ILE A 50 21.09 -7.83 -9.44
N LYS A 51 22.25 -8.46 -9.37
CA LYS A 51 23.54 -7.80 -9.05
C LYS A 51 24.00 -6.73 -10.04
N GLY A 52 23.42 -6.69 -11.22
CA GLY A 52 23.76 -5.68 -12.25
C GLY A 52 22.97 -4.37 -12.13
N TYR A 53 22.10 -4.24 -11.14
CA TYR A 53 21.29 -3.05 -10.93
C TYR A 53 21.82 -2.21 -9.78
N ASP A 54 21.79 -0.90 -9.95
CA ASP A 54 22.15 0.08 -8.91
C ASP A 54 21.06 0.11 -7.82
N THR A 55 19.80 -0.15 -8.21
CA THR A 55 18.65 -0.32 -7.29
C THR A 55 17.54 -1.15 -7.93
N LEU A 56 16.68 -1.72 -7.10
CA LEU A 56 15.44 -2.34 -7.56
C LEU A 56 14.23 -1.50 -7.16
N LEU A 57 13.42 -1.13 -8.14
CA LEU A 57 12.10 -0.55 -7.93
C LEU A 57 11.08 -1.70 -7.79
N VAL A 58 10.69 -2.02 -6.55
CA VAL A 58 9.82 -3.17 -6.24
C VAL A 58 8.36 -2.77 -6.34
N ARG A 59 7.71 -3.26 -7.40
CA ARG A 59 6.30 -3.03 -7.70
C ARG A 59 5.48 -4.33 -7.83
N SER A 60 5.98 -5.41 -7.22
CA SER A 60 5.24 -6.67 -7.12
C SER A 60 3.89 -6.47 -6.44
N ARG A 61 2.85 -7.09 -6.98
CA ARG A 61 1.49 -7.08 -6.40
C ARG A 61 1.22 -8.27 -5.50
N SER A 62 2.18 -9.17 -5.37
CA SER A 62 2.11 -10.30 -4.46
C SER A 62 2.39 -9.83 -3.04
N TYR A 63 1.55 -10.23 -2.09
CA TYR A 63 1.73 -9.94 -0.65
C TYR A 63 2.92 -10.64 0.00
N THR A 64 3.66 -11.43 -0.75
CA THR A 64 4.83 -12.16 -0.24
C THR A 64 6.07 -11.96 -1.11
N ARG A 65 5.93 -12.01 -2.45
CA ARG A 65 7.09 -11.93 -3.35
C ARG A 65 7.87 -10.62 -3.22
N GLY A 66 7.18 -9.48 -3.21
CA GLY A 66 7.80 -8.17 -3.12
C GLY A 66 8.70 -8.03 -1.90
N GLY A 67 8.18 -8.37 -0.73
CA GLY A 67 8.91 -8.32 0.54
C GLY A 67 10.08 -9.30 0.59
N LEU A 68 9.90 -10.54 0.11
CA LEU A 68 10.95 -11.54 0.05
C LEU A 68 12.08 -11.14 -0.91
N ILE A 69 11.74 -10.66 -2.11
CA ILE A 69 12.73 -10.19 -3.10
C ILE A 69 13.53 -9.02 -2.52
N ALA A 70 12.87 -8.04 -1.90
CA ALA A 70 13.55 -6.91 -1.27
C ALA A 70 14.48 -7.34 -0.12
N THR A 71 14.07 -8.34 0.66
CA THR A 71 14.89 -8.91 1.74
C THR A 71 16.14 -9.59 1.18
N LEU A 72 15.98 -10.43 0.16
CA LEU A 72 17.10 -11.13 -0.48
C LEU A 72 18.01 -10.17 -1.25
N ALA A 73 17.48 -9.15 -1.93
CA ALA A 73 18.25 -8.12 -2.59
C ALA A 73 19.12 -7.34 -1.59
N LYS A 74 18.56 -6.95 -0.44
CA LYS A 74 19.33 -6.32 0.63
C LYS A 74 20.46 -7.22 1.14
N ALA A 75 20.23 -8.52 1.31
CA ALA A 75 21.26 -9.47 1.71
C ALA A 75 22.37 -9.62 0.63
N ALA A 76 22.03 -9.46 -0.65
CA ALA A 76 22.96 -9.46 -1.76
C ALA A 76 23.65 -8.10 -2.01
N GLY A 77 23.39 -7.08 -1.17
CA GLY A 77 23.96 -5.75 -1.29
C GLY A 77 23.31 -4.86 -2.36
N VAL A 78 22.14 -5.25 -2.88
CA VAL A 78 21.40 -4.45 -3.87
C VAL A 78 20.29 -3.67 -3.15
N PRO A 79 20.31 -2.32 -3.16
CA PRO A 79 19.28 -1.51 -2.54
C PRO A 79 17.94 -1.69 -3.23
N THR A 80 16.87 -1.49 -2.47
CA THR A 80 15.49 -1.57 -3.00
C THR A 80 14.68 -0.33 -2.64
N LEU A 81 13.83 0.08 -3.54
CA LEU A 81 12.81 1.10 -3.35
C LEU A 81 11.43 0.45 -3.59
N ASN A 82 10.60 0.32 -2.57
CA ASN A 82 10.80 0.67 -1.17
C ASN A 82 11.72 -0.34 -0.46
N THR A 83 12.13 0.01 0.78
CA THR A 83 12.93 -0.91 1.59
C THR A 83 12.13 -2.16 1.98
N ALA A 84 12.81 -3.29 2.20
CA ALA A 84 12.16 -4.52 2.68
C ALA A 84 11.32 -4.30 3.94
N ARG A 85 11.82 -3.50 4.91
CA ARG A 85 11.09 -3.14 6.13
C ARG A 85 9.76 -2.44 5.82
N ALA A 86 9.79 -1.46 4.92
CA ALA A 86 8.59 -0.71 4.54
C ALA A 86 7.59 -1.59 3.79
N ILE A 87 8.06 -2.43 2.87
CA ILE A 87 7.22 -3.37 2.12
C ILE A 87 6.49 -4.32 3.09
N HIS A 88 7.23 -4.99 3.98
CA HIS A 88 6.63 -5.91 4.95
C HIS A 88 5.63 -5.22 5.89
N ALA A 89 5.91 -3.98 6.32
CA ALA A 89 4.97 -3.22 7.12
C ALA A 89 3.68 -2.91 6.35
N CYS A 90 3.77 -2.49 5.08
CA CYS A 90 2.62 -2.19 4.24
C CYS A 90 1.77 -3.44 3.93
N GLU A 91 2.39 -4.60 3.76
CA GLU A 91 1.70 -5.86 3.47
C GLU A 91 0.90 -6.41 4.67
N ASN A 92 1.28 -6.03 5.90
CA ASN A 92 0.64 -6.48 7.13
C ASN A 92 -0.12 -5.33 7.81
N LYS A 93 -1.44 -5.28 7.62
CA LYS A 93 -2.29 -4.20 8.15
C LYS A 93 -2.23 -4.07 9.69
N ALA A 94 -2.10 -5.18 10.41
CA ALA A 94 -2.01 -5.15 11.87
C ALA A 94 -0.68 -4.55 12.33
N ALA A 95 0.44 -4.98 11.74
CA ALA A 95 1.76 -4.45 12.04
C ALA A 95 1.86 -2.96 11.66
N LEU A 96 1.38 -2.58 10.48
CA LEU A 96 1.35 -1.19 10.05
C LEU A 96 0.58 -0.30 11.03
N ARG A 97 -0.62 -0.73 11.44
CA ARG A 97 -1.44 0.04 12.39
C ARG A 97 -0.76 0.21 13.74
N ALA A 98 -0.15 -0.85 14.26
CA ALA A 98 0.60 -0.78 15.53
C ALA A 98 1.76 0.23 15.44
N LEU A 99 2.51 0.23 14.32
CA LEU A 99 3.60 1.19 14.08
C LEU A 99 3.08 2.63 14.01
N LEU A 100 2.01 2.87 13.22
CA LEU A 100 1.42 4.20 13.06
C LEU A 100 0.84 4.72 14.40
N GLN A 101 0.12 3.88 15.13
CA GLN A 101 -0.45 4.21 16.44
C GLN A 101 0.62 4.59 17.45
N THR A 102 1.72 3.83 17.51
CA THR A 102 2.86 4.12 18.39
C THR A 102 3.52 5.46 18.07
N ALA A 103 3.49 5.87 16.79
CA ALA A 103 4.00 7.16 16.34
C ALA A 103 2.98 8.30 16.45
N GLY A 104 1.78 8.05 16.98
CA GLY A 104 0.72 9.05 17.12
C GLY A 104 0.03 9.42 15.80
N VAL A 105 0.20 8.62 14.73
CA VAL A 105 -0.52 8.79 13.47
C VAL A 105 -1.93 8.22 13.61
N PRO A 106 -3.00 8.99 13.29
CA PRO A 106 -4.37 8.52 13.46
C PRO A 106 -4.69 7.30 12.59
N VAL A 107 -5.25 6.26 13.20
CA VAL A 107 -5.77 5.06 12.55
C VAL A 107 -7.17 4.74 13.10
N PRO A 108 -8.02 4.01 12.38
CA PRO A 108 -9.31 3.57 12.92
C PRO A 108 -9.14 2.75 14.20
N ASP A 109 -10.08 2.86 15.13
CA ASP A 109 -10.16 1.88 16.22
C ASP A 109 -10.33 0.48 15.62
N HIS A 110 -9.67 -0.51 16.20
CA HIS A 110 -9.67 -1.85 15.64
C HIS A 110 -9.33 -2.91 16.69
N ARG A 111 -9.70 -4.15 16.37
CA ARG A 111 -9.28 -5.33 17.14
C ARG A 111 -8.62 -6.33 16.19
N LEU A 112 -7.47 -6.87 16.59
CA LEU A 112 -6.86 -8.01 15.94
C LEU A 112 -7.60 -9.27 16.39
N VAL A 113 -8.02 -10.08 15.43
CA VAL A 113 -8.75 -11.32 15.63
C VAL A 113 -7.91 -12.48 15.10
N LEU A 114 -7.55 -13.38 16.00
CA LEU A 114 -6.78 -14.60 15.72
C LEU A 114 -7.57 -15.87 16.05
N SER A 115 -8.72 -15.72 16.71
CA SER A 115 -9.60 -16.82 17.12
C SER A 115 -11.06 -16.36 17.17
N ARG A 116 -11.99 -17.32 17.25
CA ARG A 116 -13.41 -17.01 17.47
C ARG A 116 -13.65 -16.23 18.77
N LYS A 117 -12.93 -16.56 19.82
CA LYS A 117 -13.04 -15.84 21.09
C LYS A 117 -12.65 -14.36 20.95
N ASP A 118 -11.60 -14.07 20.16
CA ASP A 118 -11.21 -12.68 19.89
C ASP A 118 -12.26 -11.97 19.05
N PHE A 119 -12.87 -12.69 18.10
CA PHE A 119 -13.95 -12.13 17.26
C PHE A 119 -15.20 -11.76 18.09
N GLU A 120 -15.64 -12.67 18.98
CA GLU A 120 -16.77 -12.40 19.86
C GLU A 120 -16.49 -11.24 20.81
N LYS A 121 -15.27 -11.13 21.30
CA LYS A 121 -14.86 -9.98 22.10
C LYS A 121 -14.88 -8.69 21.28
N ALA A 122 -14.38 -8.72 20.04
CA ALA A 122 -14.44 -7.55 19.16
C ALA A 122 -15.89 -7.09 18.87
N LEU A 123 -16.83 -8.04 18.71
CA LEU A 123 -18.25 -7.74 18.54
C LEU A 123 -18.86 -7.11 19.78
N ALA A 124 -18.39 -7.48 20.96
CA ALA A 124 -18.88 -6.90 22.24
C ALA A 124 -18.29 -5.51 22.50
N ASP A 125 -17.05 -5.27 22.07
CA ASP A 125 -16.29 -4.05 22.36
C ASP A 125 -16.54 -2.91 21.36
N LEU A 126 -16.93 -3.23 20.13
CA LEU A 126 -17.05 -2.26 19.03
C LEU A 126 -18.49 -2.07 18.56
N PRO A 127 -18.91 -0.83 18.23
CA PRO A 127 -20.27 -0.58 17.76
C PRO A 127 -20.48 -1.05 16.32
N LEU A 128 -21.63 -1.65 16.05
CA LEU A 128 -22.09 -1.94 14.69
C LEU A 128 -22.48 -0.63 13.96
N PRO A 129 -22.31 -0.57 12.61
CA PRO A 129 -21.79 -1.63 11.73
C PRO A 129 -20.26 -1.75 11.80
N LEU A 130 -19.76 -2.96 11.57
CA LEU A 130 -18.33 -3.30 11.61
C LEU A 130 -17.82 -3.74 10.25
N VAL A 131 -16.52 -3.59 10.03
CA VAL A 131 -15.82 -4.14 8.88
C VAL A 131 -14.86 -5.21 9.37
N LEU A 132 -15.00 -6.42 8.84
CA LEU A 132 -14.05 -7.52 8.97
C LEU A 132 -13.16 -7.54 7.71
N LYS A 133 -11.85 -7.51 7.90
CA LYS A 133 -10.89 -7.54 6.79
C LYS A 133 -9.65 -8.39 7.13
N PRO A 134 -9.06 -9.11 6.15
CA PRO A 134 -7.85 -9.89 6.40
C PRO A 134 -6.68 -8.97 6.75
N VAL A 135 -5.77 -9.45 7.60
CA VAL A 135 -4.50 -8.75 7.90
C VAL A 135 -3.67 -8.62 6.63
N PHE A 136 -3.61 -9.68 5.83
CA PHE A 136 -2.91 -9.71 4.54
C PHE A 136 -3.92 -9.70 3.40
N GLY A 137 -3.80 -8.74 2.50
CA GLY A 137 -4.72 -8.63 1.37
C GLY A 137 -4.93 -7.20 0.92
N GLY A 138 -5.50 -7.02 -0.27
CA GLY A 138 -5.78 -5.71 -0.86
C GLY A 138 -6.91 -5.76 -1.88
N MET A 139 -7.15 -4.63 -2.54
CA MET A 139 -8.21 -4.46 -3.54
C MET A 139 -9.63 -4.77 -3.01
N GLY A 140 -9.87 -4.62 -1.71
CA GLY A 140 -11.17 -4.91 -1.08
C GLY A 140 -11.58 -6.39 -1.10
N LYS A 141 -10.68 -7.33 -1.42
CA LYS A 141 -10.97 -8.76 -1.38
C LYS A 141 -11.08 -9.25 0.05
N ARG A 142 -12.08 -10.10 0.32
CA ARG A 142 -12.37 -10.65 1.66
C ARG A 142 -12.67 -9.56 2.72
N VAL A 143 -13.10 -8.38 2.29
CA VAL A 143 -13.56 -7.31 3.18
C VAL A 143 -15.06 -7.38 3.27
N THR A 144 -15.60 -7.54 4.48
CA THR A 144 -17.03 -7.75 4.73
C THR A 144 -17.58 -6.72 5.69
N LEU A 145 -18.71 -6.12 5.32
CA LEU A 145 -19.46 -5.22 6.19
C LEU A 145 -20.50 -6.02 6.99
N ILE A 146 -20.38 -5.97 8.31
CA ILE A 146 -21.25 -6.61 9.28
C ILE A 146 -22.22 -5.55 9.84
N ARG A 147 -23.48 -5.60 9.44
CA ARG A 147 -24.52 -4.65 9.88
C ARG A 147 -25.29 -5.13 11.10
N HIS A 148 -25.38 -6.45 11.27
CA HIS A 148 -26.19 -7.08 12.31
C HIS A 148 -25.39 -8.19 12.99
N ALA A 149 -25.56 -8.33 14.31
CA ALA A 149 -24.88 -9.35 15.10
C ALA A 149 -25.18 -10.77 14.61
N ASP A 150 -26.43 -11.04 14.18
CA ASP A 150 -26.86 -12.36 13.72
C ASP A 150 -26.06 -12.86 12.52
N THR A 151 -25.61 -11.95 11.64
CA THR A 151 -24.82 -12.31 10.46
C THR A 151 -23.31 -12.41 10.76
N ALA A 152 -22.87 -11.84 11.88
CA ALA A 152 -21.46 -11.80 12.25
C ALA A 152 -20.86 -13.20 12.40
N HIS A 153 -21.56 -14.08 13.11
CA HIS A 153 -21.11 -15.46 13.35
C HIS A 153 -20.99 -16.24 12.05
N SER A 154 -22.00 -16.16 11.18
CA SER A 154 -21.96 -16.82 9.86
C SER A 154 -20.82 -16.32 8.99
N VAL A 155 -20.50 -15.02 9.04
CA VAL A 155 -19.36 -14.44 8.32
C VAL A 155 -18.05 -14.99 8.88
N TYR A 156 -17.93 -15.11 10.20
CA TYR A 156 -16.71 -15.63 10.81
C TYR A 156 -16.53 -17.14 10.60
N ASP A 157 -17.62 -17.92 10.45
CA ASP A 157 -17.55 -19.34 10.08
C ASP A 157 -16.75 -19.52 8.77
N TYR A 158 -16.99 -18.66 7.76
CA TYR A 158 -16.19 -18.69 6.52
C TYR A 158 -14.72 -18.37 6.74
N VAL A 159 -14.38 -17.54 7.72
CA VAL A 159 -12.98 -17.23 8.05
C VAL A 159 -12.31 -18.44 8.69
N GLU A 160 -13.01 -19.14 9.58
CA GLU A 160 -12.48 -20.34 10.23
C GLU A 160 -12.29 -21.51 9.24
N ASP A 161 -13.12 -21.58 8.19
CA ASP A 161 -12.99 -22.58 7.14
C ASP A 161 -11.81 -22.35 6.18
N LEU A 162 -11.11 -21.20 6.28
CA LEU A 162 -9.91 -20.95 5.49
C LEU A 162 -8.78 -21.92 5.91
N ALA A 163 -8.09 -22.46 4.91
CA ALA A 163 -7.16 -23.58 5.09
C ALA A 163 -5.94 -23.27 5.99
N HIS A 164 -5.56 -21.99 6.10
CA HIS A 164 -4.35 -21.60 6.81
C HIS A 164 -4.63 -20.50 7.85
N ALA A 165 -4.08 -20.66 9.04
CA ALA A 165 -4.17 -19.67 10.12
C ALA A 165 -3.72 -18.25 9.69
N PHE A 166 -2.77 -18.17 8.77
CA PHE A 166 -2.36 -16.91 8.12
C PHE A 166 -3.53 -16.17 7.44
N GLU A 167 -4.44 -16.90 6.80
CA GLU A 167 -5.60 -16.34 6.12
C GLU A 167 -6.74 -15.99 7.08
N GLN A 168 -6.78 -16.63 8.24
CA GLN A 168 -7.77 -16.41 9.29
C GLN A 168 -7.48 -15.13 10.09
N ALA A 169 -6.20 -14.71 10.19
CA ALA A 169 -5.84 -13.47 10.88
C ALA A 169 -6.55 -12.27 10.27
N SER A 170 -7.36 -11.60 11.07
CA SER A 170 -8.27 -10.55 10.61
C SER A 170 -8.24 -9.32 11.51
N LEU A 171 -8.63 -8.17 10.96
CA LEU A 171 -8.95 -6.97 11.71
C LEU A 171 -10.47 -6.75 11.71
N VAL A 172 -11.02 -6.38 12.85
CA VAL A 172 -12.38 -5.88 13.00
C VAL A 172 -12.31 -4.42 13.41
N GLU A 173 -13.05 -3.57 12.71
CA GLU A 173 -13.07 -2.12 12.94
C GLU A 173 -14.45 -1.54 12.71
N PRO A 174 -14.84 -0.40 13.34
CA PRO A 174 -16.05 0.31 13.00
C PRO A 174 -16.08 0.71 11.53
N TYR A 175 -17.26 0.61 10.91
CA TYR A 175 -17.48 1.15 9.57
C TYR A 175 -17.57 2.67 9.64
N LEU A 176 -16.59 3.36 9.09
CA LEU A 176 -16.50 4.82 9.18
C LEU A 176 -17.38 5.54 8.14
N GLY A 177 -17.80 4.86 7.06
CA GLY A 177 -18.54 5.52 5.98
C GLY A 177 -17.72 6.63 5.30
N GLY A 178 -18.43 7.56 4.64
CA GLY A 178 -17.82 8.77 4.09
C GLY A 178 -16.99 8.58 2.83
N SER A 179 -16.16 9.57 2.51
CA SER A 179 -15.23 9.55 1.38
C SER A 179 -13.88 8.98 1.78
N SER A 180 -13.14 8.50 0.80
CA SER A 180 -11.75 8.10 0.96
C SER A 180 -10.83 9.03 0.18
N VAL A 181 -9.64 9.25 0.70
CA VAL A 181 -8.60 10.07 0.08
C VAL A 181 -7.40 9.21 -0.20
N ARG A 182 -6.93 9.19 -1.45
CA ARG A 182 -5.67 8.58 -1.82
C ARG A 182 -4.61 9.65 -2.00
N CYS A 183 -3.57 9.59 -1.18
CA CYS A 183 -2.38 10.42 -1.26
C CYS A 183 -1.27 9.65 -1.96
N LEU A 184 -0.60 10.28 -2.92
CA LEU A 184 0.61 9.73 -3.53
C LEU A 184 1.83 10.44 -3.00
N VAL A 185 2.74 9.67 -2.46
CA VAL A 185 3.98 10.14 -1.83
C VAL A 185 5.17 9.63 -2.61
N VAL A 186 6.15 10.50 -2.88
CA VAL A 186 7.43 10.16 -3.49
C VAL A 186 8.55 10.80 -2.65
N GLY A 187 9.47 9.98 -2.17
CA GLY A 187 10.45 10.43 -1.19
C GLY A 187 9.76 10.79 0.12
N ARG A 188 9.75 12.07 0.45
CA ARG A 188 9.01 12.66 1.58
C ARG A 188 7.86 13.57 1.14
N GLU A 189 7.67 13.75 -0.16
CA GLU A 189 6.75 14.74 -0.70
C GLU A 189 5.39 14.15 -1.05
N LEU A 190 4.32 14.81 -0.66
CA LEU A 190 2.97 14.57 -1.15
C LEU A 190 2.85 15.14 -2.56
N ILE A 191 2.91 14.27 -3.58
CA ILE A 191 2.85 14.67 -5.00
C ILE A 191 1.43 15.04 -5.43
N GLY A 192 0.43 14.42 -4.81
CA GLY A 192 -0.96 14.72 -5.09
C GLY A 192 -1.90 13.88 -4.25
N ALA A 193 -3.11 14.39 -4.06
CA ALA A 193 -4.18 13.70 -3.35
C ALA A 193 -5.49 13.79 -4.14
N ALA A 194 -6.23 12.68 -4.15
CA ALA A 194 -7.53 12.59 -4.79
C ALA A 194 -8.55 12.00 -3.83
N GLU A 195 -9.70 12.63 -3.73
CA GLU A 195 -10.85 12.14 -2.98
C GLU A 195 -11.74 11.29 -3.87
N PHE A 196 -12.26 10.21 -3.31
CA PHE A 196 -13.20 9.29 -3.95
C PHE A 196 -14.50 9.31 -3.17
N GLU A 197 -15.57 9.75 -3.82
CA GLU A 197 -16.90 9.72 -3.23
C GLU A 197 -17.48 8.31 -3.36
N SER A 198 -18.15 7.83 -2.30
CA SER A 198 -18.97 6.64 -2.38
C SER A 198 -20.21 6.95 -3.24
N GLY A 199 -20.24 6.47 -4.46
CA GLY A 199 -21.27 6.84 -5.45
C GLY A 199 -22.04 5.69 -6.07
N GLY A 200 -21.96 4.48 -5.52
CA GLY A 200 -22.56 3.28 -6.10
C GLY A 200 -23.27 2.37 -5.11
N SER A 201 -23.76 1.24 -5.60
CA SER A 201 -24.32 0.17 -4.77
C SER A 201 -23.30 -0.55 -3.89
N ASP A 202 -22.02 -0.37 -4.14
CA ASP A 202 -20.94 -0.92 -3.31
C ASP A 202 -20.58 0.08 -2.20
N TRP A 203 -20.61 -0.40 -0.96
CA TRP A 203 -20.28 0.37 0.23
C TRP A 203 -18.76 0.64 0.36
N ARG A 204 -17.93 -0.06 -0.43
CA ARG A 204 -16.49 0.11 -0.45
C ARG A 204 -16.08 1.29 -1.31
N ASN A 205 -15.40 2.24 -0.71
CA ASN A 205 -14.80 3.38 -1.41
C ASN A 205 -13.49 2.96 -2.05
N ASN A 206 -13.54 2.34 -3.23
CA ASN A 206 -12.33 1.87 -3.89
C ASN A 206 -12.20 2.53 -5.29
N ALA A 207 -11.04 3.11 -5.57
CA ALA A 207 -10.71 3.68 -6.89
C ALA A 207 -10.93 2.69 -8.05
N ALA A 208 -10.79 1.38 -7.79
CA ALA A 208 -11.02 0.32 -8.76
C ALA A 208 -12.50 0.15 -9.16
N LEU A 209 -13.44 0.73 -8.41
CA LEU A 209 -14.88 0.62 -8.64
C LEU A 209 -15.47 1.75 -9.51
N GLY A 210 -14.61 2.63 -10.07
CA GLY A 210 -15.04 3.68 -11.00
C GLY A 210 -15.71 4.88 -10.33
N ASN A 211 -15.51 5.09 -9.02
CA ASN A 211 -16.02 6.24 -8.28
C ASN A 211 -15.48 7.56 -8.85
N LYS A 212 -16.29 8.60 -8.83
CA LYS A 212 -15.86 9.94 -9.19
C LYS A 212 -14.73 10.37 -8.28
N ASN A 213 -13.65 10.88 -8.87
CA ASN A 213 -12.52 11.42 -8.14
C ASN A 213 -12.40 12.92 -8.39
N ARG A 214 -11.95 13.65 -7.39
CA ARG A 214 -11.56 15.06 -7.51
C ARG A 214 -10.22 15.28 -6.82
N ALA A 215 -9.42 16.21 -7.34
CA ALA A 215 -8.23 16.67 -6.63
C ALA A 215 -8.62 17.30 -5.31
N ILE A 216 -7.85 17.02 -4.27
CA ILE A 216 -7.89 17.78 -3.03
C ILE A 216 -6.77 18.82 -3.07
N ALA A 217 -7.11 20.06 -2.73
CA ALA A 217 -6.09 21.08 -2.45
C ALA A 217 -5.21 20.63 -1.27
N HIS A 218 -4.02 21.20 -1.15
CA HIS A 218 -3.13 20.93 -0.01
C HIS A 218 -3.88 21.19 1.31
N ASP A 219 -4.28 20.10 1.95
CA ASP A 219 -4.89 20.11 3.28
C ASP A 219 -3.76 19.85 4.31
N PRO A 220 -3.50 20.81 5.24
CA PRO A 220 -2.44 20.67 6.23
C PRO A 220 -2.56 19.42 7.10
N ASP A 221 -3.78 18.96 7.39
CA ASP A 221 -4.01 17.76 8.19
C ASP A 221 -3.63 16.49 7.41
N VAL A 222 -3.94 16.47 6.11
CA VAL A 222 -3.49 15.38 5.22
C VAL A 222 -1.96 15.35 5.12
N VAL A 223 -1.32 16.51 4.94
CA VAL A 223 0.15 16.61 4.87
C VAL A 223 0.78 16.10 6.16
N LYS A 224 0.30 16.55 7.33
CA LYS A 224 0.81 16.11 8.64
C LYS A 224 0.71 14.58 8.82
N ILE A 225 -0.40 13.97 8.39
CA ILE A 225 -0.57 12.51 8.47
C ILE A 225 0.41 11.80 7.54
N VAL A 226 0.56 12.30 6.31
CA VAL A 226 1.52 11.75 5.34
C VAL A 226 2.95 11.84 5.86
N ASP A 227 3.36 12.96 6.44
CA ASP A 227 4.67 13.13 7.07
C ASP A 227 4.88 12.10 8.18
N GLY A 228 3.89 11.89 9.05
CA GLY A 228 3.94 10.88 10.09
C GLY A 228 4.06 9.45 9.55
N VAL A 229 3.40 9.13 8.45
CA VAL A 229 3.54 7.83 7.76
C VAL A 229 4.96 7.67 7.23
N VAL A 230 5.53 8.71 6.60
CA VAL A 230 6.90 8.68 6.06
C VAL A 230 7.94 8.59 7.18
N ASP A 231 7.71 9.24 8.33
CA ASP A 231 8.61 9.12 9.49
C ASP A 231 8.66 7.69 10.02
N VAL A 232 7.53 6.96 9.98
CA VAL A 232 7.44 5.56 10.41
C VAL A 232 8.09 4.60 9.40
N LEU A 233 7.79 4.76 8.10
CA LEU A 233 8.22 3.82 7.06
C LEU A 233 9.58 4.15 6.44
N GLY A 234 10.00 5.39 6.54
CA GLY A 234 11.12 5.98 5.80
C GLY A 234 10.68 6.56 4.46
N PRO A 235 11.54 7.39 3.83
CA PRO A 235 11.31 7.91 2.48
C PRO A 235 11.10 6.79 1.46
N GLY A 236 10.12 6.95 0.55
CA GLY A 236 9.78 5.89 -0.41
C GLY A 236 8.68 6.31 -1.38
N ILE A 237 8.09 5.35 -2.07
CA ILE A 237 6.96 5.57 -2.97
C ILE A 237 5.74 4.89 -2.35
N TYR A 238 4.77 5.69 -1.92
CA TYR A 238 3.60 5.18 -1.20
C TYR A 238 2.29 5.73 -1.74
N GLY A 239 1.26 4.89 -1.71
CA GLY A 239 -0.13 5.31 -1.76
C GLY A 239 -0.71 5.23 -0.36
N VAL A 240 -0.99 6.37 0.27
CA VAL A 240 -1.61 6.44 1.59
C VAL A 240 -3.11 6.64 1.40
N ASP A 241 -3.90 5.66 1.85
CA ASP A 241 -5.35 5.71 1.79
C ASP A 241 -5.89 6.17 3.14
N LEU A 242 -6.62 7.28 3.14
CA LEU A 242 -7.23 7.88 4.31
C LEU A 242 -8.75 7.74 4.25
N PHE A 243 -9.41 7.63 5.41
CA PHE A 243 -10.83 7.91 5.55
C PHE A 243 -11.01 9.31 6.15
N ALA A 244 -11.94 10.08 5.56
CA ALA A 244 -12.44 11.30 6.17
C ALA A 244 -13.45 10.95 7.26
N THR A 245 -13.27 11.51 8.46
CA THR A 245 -14.15 11.36 9.61
C THR A 245 -14.58 12.74 10.12
N PRO A 246 -15.59 12.84 10.98
CA PRO A 246 -15.96 14.14 11.59
C PRO A 246 -14.80 14.81 12.36
N ASP A 247 -13.86 14.00 12.88
CA ASP A 247 -12.75 14.46 13.70
C ASP A 247 -11.44 14.65 12.88
N GLY A 248 -11.50 14.57 11.54
CA GLY A 248 -10.36 14.69 10.64
C GLY A 248 -10.12 13.44 9.81
N TYR A 249 -8.87 13.10 9.55
CA TYR A 249 -8.51 11.94 8.72
C TYR A 249 -7.83 10.84 9.54
N VAL A 250 -8.06 9.59 9.13
CA VAL A 250 -7.38 8.41 9.68
C VAL A 250 -6.78 7.55 8.58
N VAL A 251 -5.62 6.95 8.82
CA VAL A 251 -4.95 6.09 7.83
C VAL A 251 -5.64 4.73 7.78
N ASN A 252 -6.25 4.40 6.64
CA ASN A 252 -6.82 3.08 6.39
C ASN A 252 -5.76 2.04 6.04
N GLU A 253 -4.97 2.33 5.01
CA GLU A 253 -3.86 1.47 4.56
C GLU A 253 -2.77 2.28 3.86
N VAL A 254 -1.56 1.69 3.76
CA VAL A 254 -0.46 2.23 2.96
C VAL A 254 -0.02 1.17 1.97
N ASN A 255 0.04 1.55 0.70
CA ASN A 255 0.44 0.69 -0.41
C ASN A 255 1.87 1.02 -0.84
N HIS A 256 2.78 0.04 -0.80
CA HIS A 256 4.18 0.19 -1.20
C HIS A 256 4.40 0.16 -2.73
N ALA A 257 3.42 -0.30 -3.49
CA ALA A 257 3.43 -0.34 -4.96
C ALA A 257 2.14 0.27 -5.51
N PRO A 258 1.90 1.59 -5.26
CA PRO A 258 0.62 2.20 -5.56
C PRO A 258 0.35 2.29 -7.06
N GLY A 259 -0.90 2.02 -7.46
CA GLY A 259 -1.43 2.53 -8.70
C GLY A 259 -1.65 4.03 -8.57
N PHE A 260 -1.17 4.81 -9.52
CA PHE A 260 -1.25 6.28 -9.44
C PHE A 260 -2.12 6.92 -10.52
N ARG A 261 -2.76 6.11 -11.38
CA ARG A 261 -3.57 6.61 -12.50
C ARG A 261 -4.68 7.55 -12.04
N ALA A 262 -5.39 7.21 -10.98
CA ALA A 262 -6.51 8.01 -10.49
C ALA A 262 -6.05 9.36 -9.92
N VAL A 263 -4.95 9.38 -9.15
CA VAL A 263 -4.36 10.62 -8.63
C VAL A 263 -3.83 11.48 -9.77
N ALA A 264 -3.09 10.90 -10.73
CA ALA A 264 -2.59 11.63 -11.90
C ALA A 264 -3.75 12.26 -12.71
N SER A 265 -4.83 11.50 -12.92
CA SER A 265 -6.01 11.98 -13.66
C SER A 265 -6.73 13.12 -12.93
N ALA A 266 -6.83 13.07 -11.60
CA ALA A 266 -7.51 14.08 -10.81
C ALA A 266 -6.68 15.36 -10.66
N THR A 267 -5.36 15.25 -10.47
CA THR A 267 -4.48 16.37 -10.10
C THR A 267 -3.70 16.94 -11.27
N GLY A 268 -3.56 16.20 -12.37
CA GLY A 268 -2.65 16.55 -13.47
C GLY A 268 -1.16 16.38 -13.14
N ALA A 269 -0.80 15.81 -11.99
CA ALA A 269 0.58 15.66 -11.56
C ALA A 269 1.37 14.69 -12.46
N ASP A 270 2.61 15.07 -12.81
CA ASP A 270 3.55 14.21 -13.54
C ASP A 270 4.30 13.28 -12.57
N ILE A 271 3.59 12.24 -12.16
CA ILE A 271 4.08 11.28 -11.17
C ILE A 271 5.28 10.46 -11.67
N PRO A 272 5.32 9.99 -12.95
CA PRO A 272 6.50 9.30 -13.46
C PRO A 272 7.78 10.14 -13.36
N SER A 273 7.70 11.43 -13.66
CA SER A 273 8.84 12.34 -13.55
C SER A 273 9.25 12.59 -12.09
N ALA A 274 8.29 12.69 -11.16
CA ALA A 274 8.60 12.79 -9.74
C ALA A 274 9.36 11.54 -9.23
N ILE A 275 8.90 10.35 -9.62
CA ILE A 275 9.57 9.09 -9.27
C ILE A 275 10.96 9.01 -9.92
N GLY A 276 11.08 9.35 -11.21
CA GLY A 276 12.35 9.34 -11.92
C GLY A 276 13.40 10.25 -11.26
N ARG A 277 13.01 11.46 -10.88
CA ARG A 277 13.87 12.41 -10.15
C ARG A 277 14.30 11.86 -8.79
N TYR A 278 13.36 11.31 -8.03
CA TYR A 278 13.66 10.73 -6.72
C TYR A 278 14.63 9.55 -6.82
N VAL A 279 14.48 8.67 -7.81
CA VAL A 279 15.44 7.57 -8.03
C VAL A 279 16.81 8.13 -8.43
N GLN A 280 16.87 9.15 -9.30
CA GLN A 280 18.12 9.81 -9.69
C GLN A 280 18.84 10.39 -8.46
N GLU A 281 18.13 11.10 -7.58
CA GLU A 281 18.67 11.68 -6.35
C GLU A 281 19.21 10.63 -5.37
N LEU A 282 18.58 9.45 -5.31
CA LEU A 282 19.05 8.34 -4.48
C LEU A 282 20.32 7.69 -5.01
N LEU A 283 20.62 7.80 -6.30
CA LEU A 283 21.78 7.19 -6.97
C LEU A 283 22.93 8.19 -7.18
N ALA A 284 22.72 9.47 -6.91
CA ALA A 284 23.75 10.53 -6.99
C ALA A 284 24.65 10.54 -5.74
#